data_37e8fee1ae54806c992dc2bbceb35e24
#
_entry.id   37e8fee1ae54806c992dc2bbceb35e24
#
_cell.length_a   1.000
_cell.length_b   1.000
_cell.length_c   1.000
_cell.angle_alpha   90.00
_cell.angle_beta   90.00
_cell.angle_gamma   90.00
#
_symmetry.space_group_name_H-M   'P 1'
#
loop_
_entity.id
_entity.type
_entity.pdbx_description
1 polymer ?
#
loop_
_entity_poly.entity_id
_entity_poly.type
_entity_poly.pdbx_seq_one_letter_code
_entity_poly.pdbx_strand_id
1 'polypeptide(L)'
;MRAALLPLLAALTACAHPAASPSPTAGVPGADRDARGCIGSAGYRWCERTQQCERPWELAKAKGLENTPEVITAYCAEPPAGPATR
;
A
#
# COMPACT_ATOMS: atom_id res chain seq x y z
N MET A 1 10.64 -57.94 -30.38
CA MET A 1 10.52 -57.50 -30.15
C MET A 1 10.03 -56.55 -29.91
N ARG A 2 9.65 -56.15 -29.54
CA ARG A 2 9.11 -55.30 -29.33
C ARG A 2 9.22 -54.47 -28.46
N ALA A 3 9.36 -53.85 -28.27
CA ALA A 3 9.60 -53.02 -27.55
C ALA A 3 8.81 -52.22 -27.07
N ALA A 4 8.45 -52.12 -26.49
CA ALA A 4 7.58 -51.43 -25.98
C ALA A 4 7.76 -50.24 -25.53
N LEU A 5 8.00 -49.72 -25.55
CA LEU A 5 8.10 -48.52 -25.16
C LEU A 5 7.35 -47.82 -24.50
N LEU A 6 7.10 -47.52 -23.89
CA LEU A 6 6.44 -46.76 -23.16
C LEU A 6 6.51 -45.47 -22.98
N PRO A 7 6.07 -44.90 -22.81
CA PRO A 7 5.95 -43.64 -22.69
C PRO A 7 5.89 -42.97 -21.66
N LEU A 8 6.11 -42.73 -21.35
CA LEU A 8 6.11 -42.08 -20.34
C LEU A 8 5.50 -41.01 -20.13
N LEU A 9 4.94 -40.57 -20.10
CA LEU A 9 4.26 -39.58 -19.83
C LEU A 9 4.48 -38.73 -18.94
N ALA A 10 4.82 -38.15 -18.71
CA ALA A 10 5.01 -37.28 -17.89
C ALA A 10 4.16 -36.46 -17.54
N ALA A 11 3.56 -36.45 -17.06
CA ALA A 11 2.64 -35.71 -16.61
C ALA A 11 2.91 -34.53 -16.04
N LEU A 12 3.29 -34.01 -16.06
CA LEU A 12 3.49 -32.87 -15.49
C LEU A 12 2.66 -32.12 -15.06
N THR A 13 1.99 -31.95 -14.73
CA THR A 13 1.14 -31.16 -14.24
C THR A 13 1.45 -30.21 -13.47
N ALA A 14 1.85 -30.09 -12.94
CA ALA A 14 2.09 -29.24 -12.17
C ALA A 14 1.67 -28.04 -11.90
N CYS A 15 2.12 -27.36 -11.52
CA CYS A 15 1.71 -26.17 -11.17
C CYS A 15 0.58 -25.67 -11.21
N ALA A 16 -0.11 -25.92 -11.13
CA ALA A 16 -1.23 -25.38 -11.17
C ALA A 16 -1.55 -24.80 -10.01
N HIS A 17 -1.06 -24.19 -9.45
CA HIS A 17 -1.47 -23.69 -8.32
C HIS A 17 -2.44 -22.78 -8.45
N PRO A 18 -3.26 -22.70 -7.84
CA PRO A 18 -4.30 -21.93 -7.84
C PRO A 18 -3.99 -20.66 -7.54
N ALA A 19 -4.26 -20.00 -8.07
CA ALA A 19 -4.04 -18.80 -7.88
C ALA A 19 -4.52 -18.42 -6.75
N ALA A 20 -4.02 -18.08 -6.08
CA ALA A 20 -4.46 -17.69 -5.00
C ALA A 20 -5.42 -16.83 -4.93
N SER A 21 -6.23 -17.02 -4.27
CA SER A 21 -7.15 -16.16 -4.21
C SER A 21 -6.79 -15.06 -3.53
N PRO A 22 -7.14 -14.16 -3.67
CA PRO A 22 -6.86 -12.98 -3.12
C PRO A 22 -7.28 -12.89 -1.88
N SER A 23 -6.91 -13.30 -1.12
CA SER A 23 -7.33 -13.16 0.04
C SER A 23 -7.21 -11.96 0.61
N PRO A 24 -7.76 -11.70 1.49
CA PRO A 24 -7.74 -10.55 2.09
C PRO A 24 -6.50 -10.33 2.56
N THR A 25 -5.98 -9.48 2.38
CA THR A 25 -4.78 -9.26 2.87
C THR A 25 -4.78 -8.75 4.20
N ALA A 26 -5.79 -8.85 4.86
CA ALA A 26 -5.77 -8.36 6.15
C ALA A 26 -4.61 -8.87 6.84
N GLY A 27 -3.93 -8.28 7.50
CA GLY A 27 -2.85 -8.86 8.24
C GLY A 27 -1.55 -8.85 7.54
N VAL A 28 -1.53 -8.58 6.32
CA VAL A 28 -0.30 -8.54 5.64
C VAL A 28 0.23 -7.15 5.73
N PRO A 29 1.38 -6.93 6.27
CA PRO A 29 1.90 -5.60 6.38
C PRO A 29 1.95 -4.90 5.05
N GLY A 30 1.51 -3.72 5.03
CA GLY A 30 1.58 -2.98 3.79
C GLY A 30 0.44 -3.25 2.86
N ALA A 31 -0.47 -4.13 3.22
CA ALA A 31 -1.55 -4.40 2.35
C ALA A 31 -2.74 -3.52 2.60
N ASP A 32 -2.75 -2.76 3.64
CA ASP A 32 -3.91 -1.95 3.95
C ASP A 32 -3.76 -0.58 3.39
N ARG A 33 -3.88 -0.40 2.14
CA ARG A 33 -3.76 0.92 1.57
C ARG A 33 -5.12 1.54 1.48
N ASP A 34 -5.19 2.82 1.76
CA ASP A 34 -6.47 3.49 1.68
C ASP A 34 -6.69 3.92 0.24
N ALA A 35 -7.70 4.70 0.00
CA ALA A 35 -8.04 5.09 -1.35
C ALA A 35 -6.95 5.87 -2.02
N ARG A 36 -6.08 6.48 -1.28
CA ARG A 36 -5.01 7.23 -1.89
C ARG A 36 -3.73 6.42 -1.91
N GLY A 37 -3.78 5.19 -1.47
CA GLY A 37 -2.58 4.37 -1.46
C GLY A 37 -1.74 4.47 -0.22
N CYS A 38 -2.23 5.15 0.81
CA CYS A 38 -1.43 5.29 2.01
C CYS A 38 -1.58 4.06 2.88
N ILE A 39 -0.49 3.57 3.38
CA ILE A 39 -0.50 2.40 4.20
C ILE A 39 -0.73 2.75 5.64
N GLY A 40 -1.96 2.56 6.09
CA GLY A 40 -2.29 2.93 7.45
C GLY A 40 -1.54 2.19 8.52
N SER A 41 -1.27 0.91 8.30
CA SER A 41 -0.57 0.17 9.34
C SER A 41 0.84 0.69 9.54
N ALA A 42 1.36 1.40 8.58
CA ALA A 42 2.68 1.98 8.75
C ALA A 42 2.59 3.40 9.25
N GLY A 43 1.38 3.86 9.53
CA GLY A 43 1.23 5.20 10.06
C GLY A 43 1.00 6.27 9.02
N TYR A 44 0.87 5.91 7.76
CA TYR A 44 0.72 6.93 6.74
C TYR A 44 -0.74 7.33 6.56
N ARG A 45 -0.95 8.57 6.27
CA ARG A 45 -2.28 9.07 6.00
C ARG A 45 -2.15 10.10 4.92
N TRP A 46 -3.15 10.23 4.12
CA TRP A 46 -3.07 11.20 3.04
C TRP A 46 -3.15 12.61 3.59
N CYS A 47 -2.31 13.46 3.09
CA CYS A 47 -2.32 14.85 3.50
C CYS A 47 -2.60 15.67 2.26
N GLU A 48 -3.76 16.29 2.21
CA GLU A 48 -4.13 17.03 1.05
C GLU A 48 -3.19 18.21 0.82
N ARG A 49 -2.72 18.78 1.85
CA ARG A 49 -1.87 19.94 1.67
C ARG A 49 -0.54 19.59 1.05
N THR A 50 0.05 18.46 1.39
CA THR A 50 1.32 18.11 0.81
C THR A 50 1.14 17.19 -0.38
N GLN A 51 -0.09 16.74 -0.63
CA GLN A 51 -0.35 15.86 -1.75
C GLN A 51 0.45 14.57 -1.66
N GLN A 52 0.62 14.04 -0.50
CA GLN A 52 1.31 12.79 -0.36
C GLN A 52 0.95 12.14 0.96
N CYS A 53 1.34 10.92 1.13
CA CYS A 53 1.08 10.22 2.36
C CYS A 53 2.09 10.67 3.38
N GLU A 54 1.64 10.96 4.56
CA GLU A 54 2.52 11.47 5.60
C GLU A 54 2.32 10.71 6.88
N ARG A 55 3.35 10.59 7.65
CA ARG A 55 3.20 10.08 8.99
C ARG A 55 3.06 11.30 9.87
N PRO A 56 1.99 11.42 10.61
CA PRO A 56 1.72 12.65 11.35
C PRO A 56 2.87 13.10 12.23
N TRP A 57 3.52 12.17 12.91
CA TRP A 57 4.58 12.59 13.80
C TRP A 57 5.80 13.09 13.04
N GLU A 58 6.02 12.55 11.86
CA GLU A 58 7.13 13.05 11.07
C GLU A 58 6.77 14.38 10.45
N LEU A 59 5.53 14.52 10.04
CA LEU A 59 5.10 15.78 9.47
C LEU A 59 5.16 16.87 10.52
N ALA A 60 4.71 16.55 11.73
CA ALA A 60 4.74 17.55 12.77
C ALA A 60 6.15 18.02 13.00
N LYS A 61 7.09 17.09 13.02
CA LYS A 61 8.43 17.48 13.26
C LYS A 61 8.98 18.30 12.10
N ALA A 62 8.71 17.89 10.89
CA ALA A 62 9.24 18.60 9.77
C ALA A 62 8.66 19.99 9.63
N LYS A 63 7.41 20.18 10.03
CA LYS A 63 6.78 21.47 9.87
C LYS A 63 6.67 22.26 11.15
N GLY A 64 7.20 21.74 12.20
CA GLY A 64 7.12 22.48 13.45
C GLY A 64 5.73 22.56 14.02
N LEU A 65 4.93 21.53 13.83
CA LEU A 65 3.59 21.55 14.32
C LEU A 65 3.45 20.75 15.59
N GLU A 66 2.38 20.99 16.30
CA GLU A 66 2.14 20.22 17.46
C GLU A 66 1.74 18.86 17.00
N ASN A 67 2.24 17.84 17.59
CA ASN A 67 1.94 16.48 17.14
C ASN A 67 0.66 16.02 17.80
N THR A 68 -0.46 16.55 17.38
CA THR A 68 -1.75 16.10 17.86
C THR A 68 -2.62 15.84 16.66
N PRO A 69 -3.58 14.95 16.78
CA PRO A 69 -4.43 14.67 15.64
C PRO A 69 -5.15 15.89 15.14
N GLU A 70 -5.56 16.76 16.05
CA GLU A 70 -6.28 17.95 15.64
C GLU A 70 -5.43 18.88 14.79
N VAL A 71 -4.22 19.10 15.22
CA VAL A 71 -3.37 20.02 14.49
C VAL A 71 -2.98 19.43 13.16
N ILE A 72 -2.63 18.15 13.12
CA ILE A 72 -2.20 17.57 11.89
C ILE A 72 -3.37 17.45 10.91
N THR A 73 -4.54 17.11 11.41
CA THR A 73 -5.68 17.00 10.51
C THR A 73 -6.01 18.37 9.92
N ALA A 74 -5.96 19.40 10.73
CA ALA A 74 -6.27 20.72 10.21
C ALA A 74 -5.21 21.16 9.19
N TYR A 75 -3.97 20.86 9.47
CA TYR A 75 -2.92 21.23 8.53
C TYR A 75 -3.10 20.52 7.21
N CYS A 76 -3.40 19.24 7.25
CA CYS A 76 -3.49 18.48 6.03
C CYS A 76 -4.81 18.67 5.29
N ALA A 77 -5.78 19.26 5.93
CA ALA A 77 -7.04 19.49 5.25
C ALA A 77 -6.99 20.70 4.35
N GLU A 78 -5.98 21.54 4.51
CA GLU A 78 -5.94 22.71 3.66
C GLU A 78 -5.49 22.34 2.28
N PRO A 79 -5.93 23.05 1.31
CA PRO A 79 -5.50 22.71 -0.05
C PRO A 79 -4.03 22.98 -0.20
N PRO A 80 -3.45 22.41 -1.17
CA PRO A 80 -2.04 22.60 -1.39
C PRO A 80 -1.75 24.07 -1.56
N ALA A 81 -0.62 24.46 -1.16
CA ALA A 81 -0.27 25.81 -1.25
C ALA A 81 0.02 26.02 -2.65
N GLY A 82 -0.66 26.52 -3.39
CA GLY A 82 -0.33 26.68 -4.73
C GLY A 82 0.63 27.70 -4.98
N PRO A 83 0.90 27.92 -6.11
CA PRO A 83 1.84 28.85 -6.47
C PRO A 83 1.23 30.10 -6.18
N ALA A 84 1.84 30.83 -5.82
CA ALA A 84 1.30 31.94 -5.45
C ALA A 84 0.85 32.64 -6.47
N THR A 85 0.27 32.88 -6.65
CA THR A 85 -0.15 33.47 -7.66
C THR A 85 -0.54 34.59 -7.29
N ARG A 86 -0.49 35.10 -7.05
CA ARG A 86 -0.84 36.03 -6.69
C ARG A 86 -0.92 36.61 -7.05
#